data_1ab9cf118c8f5631c277459888f6b144
#
_entry.id   1ab9cf118c8f5631c277459888f6b144
#
_cell.length_a   1.000
_cell.length_b   1.000
_cell.length_c   1.000
_cell.angle_alpha   90.00
_cell.angle_beta   90.00
_cell.angle_gamma   90.00
#
_symmetry.space_group_name_H-M   'P 1'
#
loop_
_entity.id
_entity.type
_entity.pdbx_description
1 polymer ?
#
loop_
_entity_poly.entity_id
_entity_poly.type
_entity_poly.pdbx_seq_one_letter_code
_entity_poly.pdbx_strand_id
1 'polypeptide(L)'
;CCTIHLYIILKLKIMYILGISAFYHDSAACIIKDGDIIAAAQEERFTRKKHDSSFPHHSVKFCLKFSKIDPKLIDNVVFYEKPFMKFERILETYLEFAPRGFKSFAKAMPIWIKDKLFQKSIIIKELKTILGNEVNWRERLLFSEHHLSHAASAFYPSPFKDAVILTLDGVGEWATTTVAIGDKNKLEIIKEIHFPHSLGLLYSAFTYYTGFKVNSGEYKLMGLAPYGKPIF
;
A
#
# COMPACT_ATOMS: atom_id res chain seq x y z
N CYS A 1 -30.36 -3.98 52.50
CA CYS A 1 -30.02 -3.36 51.23
C CYS A 1 -28.81 -4.06 50.64
N CYS A 2 -29.05 -5.03 49.76
CA CYS A 2 -27.99 -5.67 48.99
C CYS A 2 -27.78 -4.85 47.71
N THR A 3 -26.68 -4.11 47.63
CA THR A 3 -26.25 -3.42 46.42
C THR A 3 -25.47 -4.42 45.58
N ILE A 4 -26.11 -5.00 44.57
CA ILE A 4 -25.44 -5.83 43.57
C ILE A 4 -24.67 -4.91 42.65
N HIS A 5 -23.33 -4.84 42.79
CA HIS A 5 -22.45 -4.21 41.84
C HIS A 5 -22.33 -5.14 40.64
N LEU A 6 -23.06 -4.81 39.57
CA LEU A 6 -22.93 -5.47 38.28
C LEU A 6 -21.64 -4.95 37.62
N TYR A 7 -20.52 -5.66 37.80
CA TYR A 7 -19.31 -5.42 37.01
C TYR A 7 -19.56 -5.92 35.59
N ILE A 8 -19.94 -5.02 34.69
CA ILE A 8 -19.89 -5.28 33.25
C ILE A 8 -18.40 -5.30 32.87
N ILE A 9 -17.78 -6.46 32.83
CA ILE A 9 -16.48 -6.65 32.21
C ILE A 9 -16.72 -6.56 30.69
N LEU A 10 -16.60 -5.35 30.14
CA LEU A 10 -16.44 -5.15 28.71
C LEU A 10 -15.10 -5.80 28.35
N LYS A 11 -15.17 -7.06 27.91
CA LYS A 11 -14.03 -7.73 27.32
C LYS A 11 -13.75 -7.01 26.01
N LEU A 12 -12.81 -6.06 26.00
CA LEU A 12 -12.33 -5.43 24.79
C LEU A 12 -11.95 -6.57 23.84
N LYS A 13 -12.65 -6.66 22.72
CA LYS A 13 -12.36 -7.67 21.71
C LYS A 13 -11.00 -7.35 21.11
N ILE A 14 -10.03 -8.22 21.30
CA ILE A 14 -8.72 -8.13 20.65
C ILE A 14 -8.94 -8.14 19.13
N MET A 15 -8.36 -7.16 18.42
CA MET A 15 -8.46 -7.03 16.98
C MET A 15 -7.14 -7.39 16.30
N TYR A 16 -7.20 -8.30 15.35
CA TYR A 16 -6.05 -8.66 14.51
C TYR A 16 -6.27 -8.23 13.07
N ILE A 17 -5.28 -7.50 12.52
CA ILE A 17 -5.29 -7.03 11.14
C ILE A 17 -4.08 -7.59 10.41
N LEU A 18 -4.31 -8.19 9.25
CA LEU A 18 -3.26 -8.59 8.31
C LEU A 18 -3.14 -7.55 7.21
N GLY A 19 -2.06 -6.76 7.20
CA GLY A 19 -1.72 -5.83 6.12
C GLY A 19 -0.95 -6.54 5.01
N ILE A 20 -1.30 -6.26 3.75
CA ILE A 20 -0.67 -6.87 2.56
C ILE A 20 -0.33 -5.79 1.54
N SER A 21 0.91 -5.80 1.06
CA SER A 21 1.38 -5.12 -0.15
C SER A 21 1.82 -6.16 -1.18
N ALA A 22 1.31 -6.08 -2.42
CA ALA A 22 1.62 -7.02 -3.49
C ALA A 22 1.31 -6.47 -4.90
N PHE A 23 1.79 -7.16 -5.94
CA PHE A 23 1.48 -6.97 -7.37
C PHE A 23 2.05 -5.70 -8.03
N TYR A 24 2.99 -5.02 -7.36
CA TYR A 24 3.74 -3.92 -7.97
C TYR A 24 5.25 -4.10 -7.78
N HIS A 25 5.78 -3.83 -6.59
CA HIS A 25 7.15 -4.12 -6.17
C HIS A 25 7.19 -4.33 -4.66
N ASP A 26 8.26 -4.94 -4.16
CA ASP A 26 8.56 -5.06 -2.72
C ASP A 26 7.38 -5.59 -1.90
N SER A 27 6.81 -6.71 -2.33
CA SER A 27 5.69 -7.34 -1.64
C SER A 27 6.03 -7.64 -0.19
N ALA A 28 5.06 -7.40 0.70
CA ALA A 28 5.24 -7.52 2.13
C ALA A 28 3.94 -7.89 2.84
N ALA A 29 4.06 -8.39 4.07
CA ALA A 29 2.94 -8.59 4.96
C ALA A 29 3.29 -8.15 6.38
N CYS A 30 2.28 -7.70 7.13
CA CYS A 30 2.40 -7.40 8.55
C CYS A 30 1.17 -7.86 9.32
N ILE A 31 1.34 -8.18 10.61
CA ILE A 31 0.24 -8.42 11.55
C ILE A 31 0.28 -7.35 12.62
N ILE A 32 -0.88 -6.73 12.80
CA ILE A 32 -1.15 -5.72 13.82
C ILE A 32 -2.16 -6.31 14.82
N LYS A 33 -1.91 -6.11 16.11
CA LYS A 33 -2.80 -6.47 17.20
C LYS A 33 -3.11 -5.23 18.02
N ASP A 34 -4.35 -4.82 18.06
CA ASP A 34 -4.82 -3.65 18.86
C ASP A 34 -4.01 -2.36 18.63
N GLY A 35 -3.46 -2.17 17.42
CA GLY A 35 -2.60 -1.04 17.05
C GLY A 35 -1.09 -1.35 17.10
N ASP A 36 -0.66 -2.40 17.77
CA ASP A 36 0.75 -2.79 17.87
C ASP A 36 1.19 -3.66 16.70
N ILE A 37 2.32 -3.34 16.07
CA ILE A 37 2.94 -4.18 15.03
C ILE A 37 3.60 -5.38 15.69
N ILE A 38 3.03 -6.58 15.51
CA ILE A 38 3.56 -7.82 16.08
C ILE A 38 4.64 -8.44 15.21
N ALA A 39 4.43 -8.43 13.90
CA ALA A 39 5.37 -8.97 12.92
C ALA A 39 5.21 -8.27 11.58
N ALA A 40 6.33 -8.06 10.88
CA ALA A 40 6.34 -7.54 9.51
C ALA A 40 7.52 -8.16 8.74
N ALA A 41 7.32 -8.47 7.47
CA ALA A 41 8.37 -9.00 6.62
C ALA A 41 8.12 -8.69 5.14
N GLN A 42 9.20 -8.49 4.38
CA GLN A 42 9.18 -8.43 2.91
C GLN A 42 9.38 -9.82 2.32
N GLU A 43 8.71 -10.10 1.21
CA GLU A 43 8.76 -11.39 0.52
C GLU A 43 10.16 -11.70 -0.01
N GLU A 44 10.90 -10.69 -0.47
CA GLU A 44 12.28 -10.85 -0.97
C GLU A 44 13.24 -11.41 0.08
N ARG A 45 12.96 -11.30 1.38
CA ARG A 45 13.78 -11.88 2.44
C ARG A 45 13.79 -13.40 2.38
N PHE A 46 12.72 -13.99 1.87
CA PHE A 46 12.51 -15.43 1.74
C PHE A 46 12.83 -15.93 0.33
N THR A 47 12.31 -15.23 -0.69
CA THR A 47 12.48 -15.63 -2.11
C THR A 47 13.85 -15.28 -2.67
N ARG A 48 14.60 -14.36 -2.02
CA ARG A 48 15.88 -13.80 -2.51
C ARG A 48 15.79 -13.14 -3.89
N LYS A 49 14.57 -12.82 -4.31
CA LYS A 49 14.30 -12.09 -5.55
C LYS A 49 14.08 -10.61 -5.21
N LYS A 50 15.03 -9.77 -5.64
CA LYS A 50 14.95 -8.32 -5.42
C LYS A 50 13.72 -7.73 -6.08
N HIS A 51 13.00 -6.84 -5.37
CA HIS A 51 11.75 -6.22 -5.81
C HIS A 51 10.66 -7.24 -6.18
N ASP A 52 10.56 -8.33 -5.43
CA ASP A 52 9.55 -9.36 -5.67
C ASP A 52 8.15 -8.75 -5.57
N SER A 53 7.39 -8.86 -6.67
CA SER A 53 6.03 -8.33 -6.80
C SER A 53 4.94 -9.40 -6.62
N SER A 54 5.32 -10.65 -6.39
CA SER A 54 4.36 -11.74 -6.20
C SER A 54 3.52 -11.54 -4.93
N PHE A 55 2.45 -12.32 -4.78
CA PHE A 55 1.72 -12.31 -3.51
C PHE A 55 2.64 -12.82 -2.38
N PRO A 56 2.68 -12.16 -1.19
CA PRO A 56 3.68 -12.39 -0.15
C PRO A 56 3.40 -13.65 0.68
N HIS A 57 3.45 -14.82 0.05
CA HIS A 57 3.15 -16.12 0.66
C HIS A 57 4.01 -16.45 1.87
N HIS A 58 5.34 -16.24 1.74
CA HIS A 58 6.29 -16.56 2.80
C HIS A 58 6.19 -15.55 3.93
N SER A 59 6.01 -14.27 3.59
CA SER A 59 5.86 -13.19 4.59
C SER A 59 4.62 -13.38 5.43
N VAL A 60 3.47 -13.72 4.82
CA VAL A 60 2.23 -14.03 5.55
C VAL A 60 2.44 -15.22 6.49
N LYS A 61 3.01 -16.32 5.99
CA LYS A 61 3.30 -17.50 6.82
C LYS A 61 4.25 -17.19 7.97
N PHE A 62 5.30 -16.39 7.71
CA PHE A 62 6.24 -15.94 8.74
C PHE A 62 5.52 -15.13 9.81
N CYS A 63 4.74 -14.11 9.42
CA CYS A 63 4.03 -13.25 10.35
C CYS A 63 3.06 -14.04 11.24
N LEU A 64 2.30 -14.97 10.68
CA LEU A 64 1.40 -15.84 11.44
C LEU A 64 2.15 -16.75 12.41
N LYS A 65 3.23 -17.39 11.94
CA LYS A 65 4.06 -18.27 12.78
C LYS A 65 4.72 -17.52 13.93
N PHE A 66 5.25 -16.33 13.65
CA PHE A 66 5.91 -15.50 14.67
C PHE A 66 4.91 -15.01 15.72
N SER A 67 3.76 -14.52 15.28
CA SER A 67 2.70 -14.02 16.17
C SER A 67 1.92 -15.14 16.88
N LYS A 68 2.07 -16.41 16.45
CA LYS A 68 1.32 -17.57 16.96
C LYS A 68 -0.20 -17.39 16.88
N ILE A 69 -0.68 -16.73 15.83
CA ILE A 69 -2.10 -16.41 15.64
C ILE A 69 -2.71 -17.45 14.70
N ASP A 70 -3.88 -17.99 15.09
CA ASP A 70 -4.73 -18.76 14.19
C ASP A 70 -5.31 -17.83 13.12
N PRO A 71 -5.22 -18.16 11.83
CA PRO A 71 -5.82 -17.37 10.75
C PRO A 71 -7.30 -17.00 10.96
N LYS A 72 -8.05 -17.83 11.66
CA LYS A 72 -9.45 -17.57 11.98
C LYS A 72 -9.68 -16.34 12.85
N LEU A 73 -8.66 -15.95 13.62
CA LEU A 73 -8.70 -14.80 14.53
C LEU A 73 -8.40 -13.48 13.80
N ILE A 74 -7.98 -13.51 12.54
CA ILE A 74 -7.76 -12.29 11.73
C ILE A 74 -9.13 -11.65 11.47
N ASP A 75 -9.38 -10.47 12.04
CA ASP A 75 -10.64 -9.76 11.86
C ASP A 75 -10.72 -9.13 10.46
N ASN A 76 -9.64 -8.52 9.99
CA ASN A 76 -9.57 -7.89 8.67
C ASN A 76 -8.24 -8.15 7.97
N VAL A 77 -8.30 -8.18 6.64
CA VAL A 77 -7.13 -8.11 5.75
C VAL A 77 -7.18 -6.78 5.04
N VAL A 78 -6.12 -5.99 5.09
CA VAL A 78 -6.07 -4.66 4.46
C VAL A 78 -5.06 -4.67 3.34
N PHE A 79 -5.51 -4.32 2.14
CA PHE A 79 -4.67 -4.14 0.97
C PHE A 79 -4.38 -2.64 0.78
N TYR A 80 -3.16 -2.29 0.43
CA TYR A 80 -2.59 -0.94 0.51
C TYR A 80 -3.09 0.07 -0.55
N GLU A 81 -3.85 -0.36 -1.57
CA GLU A 81 -4.34 0.51 -2.65
C GLU A 81 -5.75 0.12 -3.10
N LYS A 82 -6.45 1.04 -3.77
CA LYS A 82 -7.78 0.84 -4.38
C LYS A 82 -7.65 0.56 -5.89
N PRO A 83 -7.64 -0.69 -6.35
CA PRO A 83 -7.38 -1.05 -7.75
C PRO A 83 -8.34 -0.42 -8.75
N PHE A 84 -9.63 -0.28 -8.37
CA PHE A 84 -10.65 0.32 -9.24
C PHE A 84 -10.39 1.79 -9.52
N MET A 85 -9.99 2.58 -8.52
CA MET A 85 -9.65 3.99 -8.71
C MET A 85 -8.42 4.17 -9.61
N LYS A 86 -7.43 3.27 -9.51
CA LYS A 86 -6.30 3.25 -10.45
C LYS A 86 -6.74 2.98 -11.89
N PHE A 87 -7.64 2.03 -12.07
CA PHE A 87 -8.19 1.70 -13.38
C PHE A 87 -8.98 2.87 -13.96
N GLU A 88 -9.84 3.50 -13.16
CA GLU A 88 -10.61 4.69 -13.50
C GLU A 88 -9.71 5.81 -14.01
N ARG A 89 -8.69 6.21 -13.24
CA ARG A 89 -7.71 7.22 -13.67
C ARG A 89 -7.08 6.91 -15.02
N ILE A 90 -6.65 5.66 -15.24
CA ILE A 90 -6.02 5.26 -16.51
C ILE A 90 -7.00 5.42 -17.67
N LEU A 91 -8.25 5.04 -17.47
CA LEU A 91 -9.31 5.15 -18.48
C LEU A 91 -9.64 6.62 -18.77
N GLU A 92 -9.86 7.44 -17.74
CA GLU A 92 -10.16 8.86 -17.89
C GLU A 92 -9.01 9.62 -18.55
N THR A 93 -7.76 9.36 -18.13
CA THR A 93 -6.58 9.94 -18.75
C THR A 93 -6.54 9.63 -20.25
N TYR A 94 -6.85 8.39 -20.65
CA TYR A 94 -6.87 8.04 -22.05
C TYR A 94 -7.99 8.78 -22.82
N LEU A 95 -9.19 8.84 -22.25
CA LEU A 95 -10.33 9.51 -22.87
C LEU A 95 -10.06 11.01 -23.08
N GLU A 96 -9.40 11.65 -22.14
CA GLU A 96 -9.03 13.08 -22.22
C GLU A 96 -8.03 13.35 -23.36
N PHE A 97 -7.07 12.47 -23.61
CA PHE A 97 -6.05 12.62 -24.64
C PHE A 97 -6.35 11.91 -25.96
N ALA A 98 -7.49 11.23 -26.06
CA ALA A 98 -7.88 10.50 -27.28
C ALA A 98 -7.90 11.42 -28.51
N PRO A 99 -7.47 10.95 -29.70
CA PRO A 99 -7.00 9.60 -30.02
C PRO A 99 -5.51 9.37 -29.77
N ARG A 100 -4.80 10.32 -29.16
CA ARG A 100 -3.37 10.19 -28.87
C ARG A 100 -3.14 9.03 -27.90
N GLY A 101 -2.11 8.23 -28.15
CA GLY A 101 -1.77 7.11 -27.29
C GLY A 101 -2.63 5.84 -27.50
N PHE A 102 -3.52 5.80 -28.51
CA PHE A 102 -4.40 4.65 -28.75
C PHE A 102 -3.66 3.29 -28.81
N LYS A 103 -2.52 3.23 -29.49
CA LYS A 103 -1.74 2.00 -29.61
C LYS A 103 -1.25 1.50 -28.24
N SER A 104 -0.76 2.41 -27.38
CA SER A 104 -0.33 2.10 -26.01
C SER A 104 -1.50 1.65 -25.14
N PHE A 105 -2.61 2.35 -25.23
CA PHE A 105 -3.84 2.03 -24.51
C PHE A 105 -4.39 0.65 -24.91
N ALA A 106 -4.54 0.40 -26.20
CA ALA A 106 -5.05 -0.89 -26.71
C ALA A 106 -4.16 -2.08 -26.29
N LYS A 107 -2.84 -1.87 -26.19
CA LYS A 107 -1.90 -2.89 -25.72
C LYS A 107 -1.95 -3.10 -24.19
N ALA A 108 -2.13 -2.04 -23.45
CA ALA A 108 -2.12 -2.08 -21.98
C ALA A 108 -3.48 -2.49 -21.39
N MET A 109 -4.58 -2.13 -22.03
CA MET A 109 -5.94 -2.33 -21.50
C MET A 109 -6.26 -3.79 -21.14
N PRO A 110 -5.97 -4.81 -22.00
CA PRO A 110 -6.25 -6.21 -21.64
C PRO A 110 -5.51 -6.67 -20.38
N ILE A 111 -4.27 -6.18 -20.17
CA ILE A 111 -3.46 -6.48 -18.99
C ILE A 111 -4.09 -5.83 -17.75
N TRP A 112 -4.45 -4.55 -17.85
CA TRP A 112 -5.04 -3.82 -16.72
C TRP A 112 -6.41 -4.34 -16.31
N ILE A 113 -7.25 -4.71 -17.28
CA ILE A 113 -8.54 -5.36 -17.00
C ILE A 113 -8.28 -6.63 -16.18
N LYS A 114 -7.38 -7.49 -16.64
CA LYS A 114 -7.06 -8.74 -15.95
C LYS A 114 -6.48 -8.50 -14.56
N ASP A 115 -5.52 -7.59 -14.44
CA ASP A 115 -4.75 -7.43 -13.20
C ASP A 115 -5.47 -6.54 -12.17
N LYS A 116 -6.23 -5.54 -12.61
CA LYS A 116 -6.85 -4.57 -11.69
C LYS A 116 -8.30 -4.86 -11.38
N LEU A 117 -9.13 -5.18 -12.39
CA LEU A 117 -10.55 -5.49 -12.15
C LEU A 117 -10.74 -6.79 -11.37
N PHE A 118 -9.89 -7.79 -11.61
CA PHE A 118 -9.97 -9.08 -10.92
C PHE A 118 -9.06 -9.17 -9.68
N GLN A 119 -8.34 -8.11 -9.32
CA GLN A 119 -7.38 -8.12 -8.21
C GLN A 119 -8.01 -8.58 -6.89
N LYS A 120 -9.23 -8.12 -6.56
CA LYS A 120 -9.97 -8.60 -5.37
C LYS A 120 -10.13 -10.12 -5.38
N SER A 121 -10.51 -10.71 -6.51
CA SER A 121 -10.70 -12.15 -6.65
C SER A 121 -9.37 -12.92 -6.56
N ILE A 122 -8.30 -12.34 -7.11
CA ILE A 122 -6.95 -12.89 -7.03
C ILE A 122 -6.50 -12.92 -5.57
N ILE A 123 -6.60 -11.79 -4.85
CA ILE A 123 -6.24 -11.71 -3.43
C ILE A 123 -7.01 -12.74 -2.60
N ILE A 124 -8.33 -12.86 -2.80
CA ILE A 124 -9.15 -13.83 -2.09
C ILE A 124 -8.69 -15.27 -2.37
N LYS A 125 -8.35 -15.58 -3.62
CA LYS A 125 -7.82 -16.91 -4.00
C LYS A 125 -6.50 -17.19 -3.29
N GLU A 126 -5.59 -16.23 -3.27
CA GLU A 126 -4.28 -16.36 -2.59
C GLU A 126 -4.45 -16.52 -1.07
N LEU A 127 -5.33 -15.72 -0.44
CA LEU A 127 -5.67 -15.85 0.98
C LEU A 127 -6.21 -17.25 1.30
N LYS A 128 -7.14 -17.76 0.50
CA LYS A 128 -7.67 -19.10 0.68
C LYS A 128 -6.61 -20.20 0.58
N THR A 129 -5.66 -20.02 -0.34
CA THR A 129 -4.54 -20.97 -0.55
C THR A 129 -3.63 -21.01 0.68
N ILE A 130 -3.40 -19.87 1.36
CA ILE A 130 -2.45 -19.79 2.48
C ILE A 130 -3.15 -20.03 3.82
N LEU A 131 -4.32 -19.43 4.00
CA LEU A 131 -5.00 -19.31 5.30
C LEU A 131 -6.20 -20.28 5.44
N GLY A 132 -6.53 -20.99 4.36
CA GLY A 132 -7.66 -21.93 4.34
C GLY A 132 -8.99 -21.28 3.90
N ASN A 133 -10.00 -22.15 3.75
CA ASN A 133 -11.34 -21.80 3.25
C ASN A 133 -12.39 -21.60 4.35
N GLU A 134 -12.00 -21.75 5.60
CA GLU A 134 -12.94 -21.72 6.73
C GLU A 134 -13.46 -20.32 7.06
N VAL A 135 -12.75 -19.30 6.55
CA VAL A 135 -13.07 -17.88 6.75
C VAL A 135 -13.58 -17.27 5.45
N ASN A 136 -14.61 -16.44 5.53
CA ASN A 136 -15.08 -15.65 4.40
C ASN A 136 -14.16 -14.42 4.17
N TRP A 137 -13.04 -14.65 3.50
CA TRP A 137 -12.06 -13.60 3.22
C TRP A 137 -12.63 -12.45 2.38
N ARG A 138 -13.71 -12.67 1.62
CA ARG A 138 -14.37 -11.62 0.83
C ARG A 138 -14.96 -10.50 1.71
N GLU A 139 -15.50 -10.86 2.88
CA GLU A 139 -16.07 -9.92 3.85
C GLU A 139 -15.00 -9.24 4.70
N ARG A 140 -13.86 -9.92 4.93
CA ARG A 140 -12.77 -9.39 5.73
C ARG A 140 -11.74 -8.58 4.94
N LEU A 141 -11.77 -8.61 3.59
CA LEU A 141 -10.82 -7.89 2.74
C LEU A 141 -11.26 -6.44 2.53
N LEU A 142 -10.43 -5.53 3.01
CA LEU A 142 -10.57 -4.08 2.89
C LEU A 142 -9.45 -3.51 2.00
N PHE A 143 -9.70 -2.35 1.42
CA PHE A 143 -8.75 -1.61 0.59
C PHE A 143 -8.55 -0.22 1.18
N SER A 144 -7.30 0.16 1.44
CA SER A 144 -6.93 1.51 1.84
C SER A 144 -6.61 2.35 0.60
N GLU A 145 -6.62 3.67 0.72
CA GLU A 145 -6.06 4.56 -0.30
C GLU A 145 -4.53 4.53 -0.25
N HIS A 146 -3.90 4.64 -1.42
CA HIS A 146 -2.45 4.53 -1.57
C HIS A 146 -1.69 5.58 -0.72
N HIS A 147 -2.04 6.86 -0.86
CA HIS A 147 -1.40 7.93 -0.11
C HIS A 147 -1.75 7.91 1.39
N LEU A 148 -2.95 7.46 1.76
CA LEU A 148 -3.29 7.21 3.16
C LEU A 148 -2.45 6.08 3.74
N SER A 149 -2.18 5.03 2.97
CA SER A 149 -1.28 3.93 3.39
C SER A 149 0.16 4.42 3.59
N HIS A 150 0.66 5.28 2.70
CA HIS A 150 1.97 5.92 2.87
C HIS A 150 2.03 6.77 4.14
N ALA A 151 1.06 7.66 4.33
CA ALA A 151 1.01 8.53 5.51
C ALA A 151 0.91 7.73 6.81
N ALA A 152 0.07 6.69 6.84
CA ALA A 152 -0.09 5.79 7.99
C ALA A 152 1.20 5.04 8.31
N SER A 153 1.92 4.56 7.29
CA SER A 153 3.18 3.82 7.46
C SER A 153 4.31 4.68 8.04
N ALA A 154 4.26 5.99 7.80
CA ALA A 154 5.21 6.95 8.36
C ALA A 154 4.82 7.39 9.78
N PHE A 155 3.54 7.70 9.99
CA PHE A 155 3.06 8.33 11.23
C PHE A 155 2.94 7.36 12.40
N TYR A 156 2.19 6.26 12.23
CA TYR A 156 1.87 5.38 13.36
C TYR A 156 3.09 4.68 14.00
N PRO A 157 4.14 4.27 13.27
CA PRO A 157 5.36 3.75 13.89
C PRO A 157 6.29 4.83 14.43
N SER A 158 6.03 6.12 14.15
CA SER A 158 6.87 7.22 14.59
C SER A 158 6.70 7.51 16.10
N PRO A 159 7.66 8.19 16.74
CA PRO A 159 7.53 8.60 18.14
C PRO A 159 6.63 9.83 18.34
N PHE A 160 6.13 10.44 17.25
CA PHE A 160 5.38 11.69 17.31
C PHE A 160 3.90 11.43 17.62
N LYS A 161 3.34 12.18 18.55
CA LYS A 161 1.89 12.17 18.83
C LYS A 161 1.13 13.06 17.83
N ASP A 162 1.76 14.15 17.45
CA ASP A 162 1.23 15.14 16.51
C ASP A 162 2.29 15.38 15.43
N ALA A 163 1.94 15.32 14.15
CA ALA A 163 2.86 15.53 13.06
C ALA A 163 2.15 16.00 11.78
N VAL A 164 2.90 16.74 10.96
CA VAL A 164 2.58 16.93 9.55
C VAL A 164 3.29 15.85 8.76
N ILE A 165 2.57 15.15 7.91
CA ILE A 165 3.08 14.09 7.08
C ILE A 165 3.02 14.53 5.62
N LEU A 166 4.16 14.48 4.93
CA LEU A 166 4.27 14.75 3.51
C LEU A 166 4.55 13.43 2.78
N THR A 167 3.69 13.09 1.80
CA THR A 167 3.92 11.94 0.93
C THR A 167 4.16 12.42 -0.50
N LEU A 168 5.20 11.90 -1.14
CA LEU A 168 5.53 12.19 -2.54
C LEU A 168 5.72 10.86 -3.27
N ASP A 169 4.96 10.67 -4.33
CA ASP A 169 4.99 9.45 -5.13
C ASP A 169 5.00 9.79 -6.63
N GLY A 170 5.25 8.79 -7.47
CA GLY A 170 5.03 8.91 -8.91
C GLY A 170 3.55 9.16 -9.19
N VAL A 171 2.72 8.21 -8.83
CA VAL A 171 1.26 8.32 -8.86
C VAL A 171 0.60 7.16 -8.08
N GLY A 172 -0.25 7.50 -7.14
CA GLY A 172 -1.14 6.57 -6.43
C GLY A 172 -2.39 6.22 -7.25
N GLU A 173 -3.58 6.40 -6.68
CA GLU A 173 -4.82 6.38 -7.46
C GLU A 173 -4.90 7.63 -8.34
N TRP A 174 -5.17 8.79 -7.74
CA TRP A 174 -5.13 10.10 -8.37
C TRP A 174 -4.06 10.99 -7.76
N ALA A 175 -3.93 10.95 -6.44
CA ALA A 175 -2.95 11.73 -5.72
C ALA A 175 -1.52 11.32 -6.08
N THR A 176 -0.64 12.31 -6.19
CA THR A 176 0.79 12.19 -6.45
C THR A 176 1.62 12.75 -5.30
N THR A 177 1.04 13.71 -4.58
CA THR A 177 1.63 14.31 -3.39
C THR A 177 0.50 14.63 -2.42
N THR A 178 0.66 14.32 -1.14
CA THR A 178 -0.32 14.69 -0.12
C THR A 178 0.33 15.30 1.10
N VAL A 179 -0.40 16.19 1.76
CA VAL A 179 -0.10 16.68 3.09
C VAL A 179 -1.18 16.15 4.03
N ALA A 180 -0.76 15.43 5.06
CA ALA A 180 -1.67 14.93 6.08
C ALA A 180 -1.29 15.48 7.45
N ILE A 181 -2.26 15.47 8.37
CA ILE A 181 -2.08 15.77 9.79
C ILE A 181 -2.37 14.51 10.56
N GLY A 182 -1.40 14.10 11.39
CA GLY A 182 -1.56 13.08 12.40
C GLY A 182 -1.78 13.74 13.76
N ASP A 183 -2.80 13.31 14.48
CA ASP A 183 -3.09 13.69 15.88
C ASP A 183 -3.44 12.42 16.65
N LYS A 184 -2.52 11.97 17.52
CA LYS A 184 -2.65 10.75 18.32
C LYS A 184 -2.93 9.51 17.46
N ASN A 185 -4.18 9.08 17.35
CA ASN A 185 -4.62 7.93 16.55
C ASN A 185 -5.45 8.32 15.32
N LYS A 186 -5.53 9.62 15.01
CA LYS A 186 -6.22 10.14 13.83
C LYS A 186 -5.21 10.55 12.77
N LEU A 187 -5.55 10.32 11.51
CA LEU A 187 -4.78 10.72 10.36
C LEU A 187 -5.73 11.28 9.32
N GLU A 188 -5.50 12.51 8.88
CA GLU A 188 -6.36 13.21 7.92
C GLU A 188 -5.51 13.82 6.81
N ILE A 189 -5.83 13.54 5.56
CA ILE A 189 -5.23 14.19 4.40
C ILE A 189 -5.93 15.53 4.20
N ILE A 190 -5.16 16.62 4.23
CA ILE A 190 -5.70 17.99 4.16
C ILE A 190 -5.43 18.70 2.83
N LYS A 191 -4.42 18.23 2.08
CA LYS A 191 -4.07 18.77 0.74
C LYS A 191 -3.55 17.67 -0.16
N GLU A 192 -3.85 17.79 -1.46
CA GLU A 192 -3.42 16.86 -2.48
C GLU A 192 -3.00 17.57 -3.75
N ILE A 193 -2.01 17.03 -4.43
CA ILE A 193 -1.70 17.29 -5.84
C ILE A 193 -2.09 16.02 -6.59
N HIS A 194 -2.83 16.19 -7.68
CA HIS A 194 -3.31 15.07 -8.49
C HIS A 194 -2.54 14.94 -9.81
N PHE A 195 -2.54 13.75 -10.36
CA PHE A 195 -2.09 13.49 -11.71
C PHE A 195 -2.83 14.40 -12.72
N PRO A 196 -2.14 15.00 -13.73
CA PRO A 196 -0.80 14.67 -14.20
C PRO A 196 0.34 15.39 -13.47
N HIS A 197 0.06 16.28 -12.52
CA HIS A 197 1.10 17.00 -11.79
C HIS A 197 1.75 16.09 -10.75
N SER A 198 3.06 15.85 -10.84
CA SER A 198 3.76 14.94 -9.94
C SER A 198 5.24 15.29 -9.83
N LEU A 199 5.70 15.52 -8.60
CA LEU A 199 7.11 15.69 -8.29
C LEU A 199 7.88 14.37 -8.46
N GLY A 200 7.27 13.23 -8.12
CA GLY A 200 7.87 11.92 -8.32
C GLY A 200 8.07 11.58 -9.79
N LEU A 201 7.07 11.84 -10.66
CA LEU A 201 7.24 11.66 -12.11
C LEU A 201 8.26 12.64 -12.70
N LEU A 202 8.36 13.87 -12.19
CA LEU A 202 9.40 14.82 -12.59
C LEU A 202 10.78 14.24 -12.27
N TYR A 203 10.95 13.69 -11.05
CA TYR A 203 12.20 13.05 -10.67
C TYR A 203 12.52 11.83 -11.55
N SER A 204 11.53 11.01 -11.86
CA SER A 204 11.67 9.89 -12.81
C SER A 204 12.04 10.34 -14.22
N ALA A 205 11.49 11.47 -14.69
CA ALA A 205 11.85 12.04 -15.99
C ALA A 205 13.33 12.45 -16.04
N PHE A 206 13.85 13.10 -15.01
CA PHE A 206 15.28 13.41 -14.91
C PHE A 206 16.15 12.16 -14.75
N THR A 207 15.67 11.14 -14.02
CA THR A 207 16.35 9.85 -13.92
C THR A 207 16.53 9.23 -15.31
N TYR A 208 15.47 9.22 -16.12
CA TYR A 208 15.51 8.73 -17.50
C TYR A 208 16.43 9.59 -18.37
N TYR A 209 16.30 10.93 -18.29
CA TYR A 209 17.10 11.86 -19.07
C TYR A 209 18.62 11.69 -18.85
N THR A 210 19.03 11.42 -17.62
CA THR A 210 20.44 11.15 -17.26
C THR A 210 20.90 9.73 -17.57
N GLY A 211 20.09 8.91 -18.24
CA GLY A 211 20.45 7.58 -18.70
C GLY A 211 20.29 6.48 -17.64
N PHE A 212 19.69 6.76 -16.49
CA PHE A 212 19.41 5.77 -15.49
C PHE A 212 18.04 5.09 -15.69
N LYS A 213 17.91 3.87 -15.22
CA LYS A 213 16.66 3.12 -15.29
C LYS A 213 15.66 3.66 -14.26
N VAL A 214 14.49 4.11 -14.71
CA VAL A 214 13.37 4.54 -13.85
C VAL A 214 12.89 3.39 -12.94
N ASN A 215 12.42 3.72 -11.75
CA ASN A 215 12.00 2.82 -10.66
C ASN A 215 13.14 2.00 -10.04
N SER A 216 14.39 2.26 -10.42
CA SER A 216 15.54 1.60 -9.80
C SER A 216 16.83 2.41 -9.90
N GLY A 217 16.79 3.58 -10.49
CA GLY A 217 17.95 4.44 -10.73
C GLY A 217 17.85 5.83 -10.08
N GLU A 218 16.74 6.15 -9.43
CA GLU A 218 16.52 7.43 -8.76
C GLU A 218 17.59 7.69 -7.70
N TYR A 219 17.99 6.67 -6.93
CA TYR A 219 19.09 6.80 -5.96
C TYR A 219 20.46 7.06 -6.62
N LYS A 220 20.66 6.60 -7.86
CA LYS A 220 21.89 6.88 -8.63
C LYS A 220 21.92 8.34 -9.09
N LEU A 221 20.78 8.87 -9.53
CA LEU A 221 20.64 10.30 -9.83
C LEU A 221 20.91 11.15 -8.58
N MET A 222 20.33 10.75 -7.43
CA MET A 222 20.59 11.40 -6.15
C MET A 222 22.10 11.38 -5.81
N GLY A 223 22.78 10.26 -6.03
CA GLY A 223 24.22 10.12 -5.81
C GLY A 223 25.07 10.93 -6.81
N LEU A 224 24.55 11.21 -8.01
CA LEU A 224 25.22 12.04 -9.02
C LEU A 224 25.07 13.56 -8.73
N ALA A 225 23.97 13.97 -8.13
CA ALA A 225 23.62 15.38 -7.91
C ALA A 225 24.70 16.21 -7.20
N PRO A 226 25.43 15.72 -6.17
CA PRO A 226 26.49 16.48 -5.50
C PRO A 226 27.68 16.84 -6.38
N TYR A 227 27.88 16.18 -7.52
CA TYR A 227 28.95 16.51 -8.48
C TYR A 227 28.57 17.65 -9.41
N GLY A 228 27.31 18.06 -9.40
CA GLY A 228 26.81 19.21 -10.17
C GLY A 228 26.89 20.52 -9.39
N LYS A 229 26.53 21.61 -10.09
CA LYS A 229 26.36 22.95 -9.48
C LYS A 229 24.93 23.43 -9.73
N PRO A 230 24.23 24.02 -8.77
CA PRO A 230 22.92 24.62 -8.98
C PRO A 230 23.11 25.95 -9.73
N ILE A 231 22.97 25.91 -11.05
CA ILE A 231 23.16 27.07 -11.92
C ILE A 231 21.85 27.63 -12.51
N PHE A 232 20.71 26.98 -12.19
CA PHE A 232 19.34 27.36 -12.60
C PHE A 232 18.47 27.66 -11.41
#